data_50843bac6005622c1c09a4d755e4b12d
#
_entry.id   50843bac6005622c1c09a4d755e4b12d
#
_cell.length_a   1.000
_cell.length_b   1.000
_cell.length_c   1.000
_cell.angle_alpha   90.00
_cell.angle_beta   90.00
_cell.angle_gamma   90.00
#
_symmetry.space_group_name_H-M   'P 1'
#
loop_
_entity.id
_entity.type
_entity.pdbx_description
1 polymer ?
#
loop_
_entity_poly.entity_id
_entity_poly.type
_entity_poly.pdbx_seq_one_letter_code
_entity_poly.pdbx_strand_id
1 'polypeptide(L)'
;MTGRLVDMAFTLGGKQRVTLEINGDFREIWDKLHQEQVLDVEIKKHREKRSLSANAYFHVLCNKISAETGESEDAVKRRLVVSYGALARDKDGKPVGLKLPPTVDPSDFYPYVRLYETRQENGKDYSCYFVYKESHKMDSKEFARL
;
A
#
# COMPACT_ATOMS: atom_id res chain seq x y z
N MET A 1 2.11 -12.08 14.69
CA MET A 1 1.78 -13.50 14.49
C MET A 1 0.89 -13.67 13.30
N THR A 2 0.93 -14.80 12.63
CA THR A 2 0.01 -15.17 11.54
C THR A 2 -0.86 -16.33 11.99
N GLY A 3 -2.02 -16.49 11.37
CA GLY A 3 -2.92 -17.58 11.69
C GLY A 3 -4.07 -17.66 10.70
N ARG A 4 -5.00 -18.55 10.93
CA ARG A 4 -6.23 -18.70 10.14
C ARG A 4 -7.45 -18.75 11.04
N LEU A 5 -8.58 -18.28 10.51
CA LEU A 5 -9.89 -18.47 11.10
C LEU A 5 -10.32 -19.92 10.89
N VAL A 6 -10.70 -20.61 11.97
CA VAL A 6 -11.08 -22.04 11.92
C VAL A 6 -12.57 -22.18 12.07
N ASP A 7 -13.15 -21.48 13.04
CA ASP A 7 -14.56 -21.62 13.38
C ASP A 7 -15.15 -20.32 13.94
N MET A 8 -16.47 -20.17 13.83
CA MET A 8 -17.24 -19.09 14.42
C MET A 8 -18.56 -19.65 14.94
N ALA A 9 -18.87 -19.39 16.20
CA ALA A 9 -20.11 -19.79 16.85
C ALA A 9 -20.78 -18.62 17.57
N PHE A 10 -22.10 -18.63 17.63
CA PHE A 10 -22.87 -17.70 18.46
C PHE A 10 -23.07 -18.29 19.86
N THR A 11 -22.90 -17.45 20.89
CA THR A 11 -23.22 -17.82 22.26
C THR A 11 -24.68 -17.47 22.59
N LEU A 12 -25.24 -18.11 23.60
CA LEU A 12 -26.63 -17.83 24.07
C LEU A 12 -26.85 -16.37 24.47
N GLY A 13 -25.78 -15.63 24.82
CA GLY A 13 -25.84 -14.20 25.13
C GLY A 13 -25.67 -13.25 23.93
N GLY A 14 -25.78 -13.75 22.69
CA GLY A 14 -25.65 -12.96 21.47
C GLY A 14 -24.22 -12.54 21.10
N LYS A 15 -23.22 -12.99 21.87
CA LYS A 15 -21.80 -12.76 21.53
C LYS A 15 -21.31 -13.79 20.52
N GLN A 16 -20.31 -13.42 19.78
CA GLN A 16 -19.63 -14.31 18.83
C GLN A 16 -18.35 -14.87 19.45
N ARG A 17 -18.14 -16.18 19.29
CA ARG A 17 -16.89 -16.84 19.62
C ARG A 17 -16.18 -17.15 18.30
N VAL A 18 -14.95 -16.70 18.16
CA VAL A 18 -14.11 -16.95 16.98
C VAL A 18 -12.93 -17.79 17.40
N THR A 19 -12.70 -18.89 16.69
CA THR A 19 -11.56 -19.79 16.89
C THR A 19 -10.48 -19.49 15.86
N LEU A 20 -9.27 -19.31 16.32
CA LEU A 20 -8.09 -19.03 15.49
C LEU A 20 -7.04 -20.14 15.70
N GLU A 21 -6.48 -20.65 14.63
CA GLU A 21 -5.19 -21.35 14.68
C GLU A 21 -4.08 -20.33 14.44
N ILE A 22 -3.09 -20.32 15.33
CA ILE A 22 -1.99 -19.35 15.33
C ILE A 22 -0.69 -20.07 15.00
N ASN A 23 0.05 -19.54 14.02
CA ASN A 23 1.38 -20.00 13.69
C ASN A 23 2.38 -19.38 14.68
N GLY A 24 2.98 -20.19 15.54
CA GLY A 24 3.95 -19.79 16.54
C GLY A 24 3.51 -20.09 17.95
N ASP A 25 4.39 -19.77 18.91
CA ASP A 25 4.12 -19.99 20.33
C ASP A 25 3.32 -18.82 20.90
N PHE A 26 2.13 -19.11 21.39
CA PHE A 26 1.22 -18.12 21.98
C PHE A 26 1.22 -18.13 23.50
N ARG A 27 1.98 -19.04 24.16
CA ARG A 27 1.94 -19.24 25.61
C ARG A 27 2.28 -18.00 26.41
N GLU A 28 3.34 -17.28 26.04
CA GLU A 28 3.72 -16.06 26.76
C GLU A 28 2.66 -14.96 26.68
N ILE A 29 1.95 -14.86 25.54
CA ILE A 29 0.86 -13.89 25.36
C ILE A 29 -0.34 -14.32 26.18
N TRP A 30 -0.65 -15.63 26.16
CA TRP A 30 -1.72 -16.20 26.97
C TRP A 30 -1.50 -15.91 28.45
N ASP A 31 -0.31 -16.19 28.98
CA ASP A 31 0.01 -16.01 30.39
C ASP A 31 -0.13 -14.55 30.85
N LYS A 32 0.15 -13.62 29.96
CA LYS A 32 0.01 -12.18 30.24
C LYS A 32 -1.42 -11.65 30.15
N LEU A 33 -2.24 -12.20 29.27
CA LEU A 33 -3.51 -11.60 28.89
C LEU A 33 -4.77 -12.40 29.27
N HIS A 34 -4.65 -13.69 29.64
CA HIS A 34 -5.82 -14.54 29.87
C HIS A 34 -6.68 -14.13 31.07
N GLN A 35 -6.15 -13.31 31.99
CA GLN A 35 -6.89 -12.77 33.13
C GLN A 35 -7.56 -11.42 32.83
N GLU A 36 -7.23 -10.78 31.72
CA GLU A 36 -7.85 -9.50 31.33
C GLU A 36 -9.29 -9.70 30.88
N GLN A 37 -10.18 -8.84 31.36
CA GLN A 37 -11.62 -8.94 31.05
C GLN A 37 -11.96 -8.46 29.64
N VAL A 38 -11.20 -7.51 29.11
CA VAL A 38 -11.40 -6.90 27.79
C VAL A 38 -10.07 -6.77 27.07
N LEU A 39 -10.04 -7.23 25.82
CA LEU A 39 -8.88 -7.15 24.96
C LEU A 39 -9.24 -6.48 23.64
N ASP A 40 -8.35 -5.65 23.13
CA ASP A 40 -8.41 -5.16 21.76
C ASP A 40 -7.85 -6.21 20.81
N VAL A 41 -8.66 -6.65 19.84
CA VAL A 41 -8.28 -7.68 18.86
C VAL A 41 -8.32 -7.11 17.47
N GLU A 42 -7.17 -7.11 16.77
CA GLU A 42 -7.08 -6.69 15.40
C GLU A 42 -6.74 -7.86 14.47
N ILE A 43 -7.64 -8.15 13.51
CA ILE A 43 -7.49 -9.21 12.51
C ILE A 43 -7.37 -8.56 11.13
N LYS A 44 -6.25 -8.78 10.45
CA LYS A 44 -5.97 -8.25 9.11
C LYS A 44 -5.63 -9.38 8.14
N LYS A 45 -5.96 -9.19 6.87
CA LYS A 45 -5.45 -10.08 5.82
C LYS A 45 -3.92 -10.05 5.84
N HIS A 46 -3.31 -11.24 5.96
CA HIS A 46 -1.85 -11.36 5.86
C HIS A 46 -1.37 -10.88 4.49
N ARG A 47 -0.37 -10.04 4.50
CA ARG A 47 0.36 -9.60 3.30
C ARG A 47 1.82 -9.91 3.52
N GLU A 48 2.40 -10.67 2.62
CA GLU A 48 3.85 -10.88 2.63
C GLU A 48 4.54 -9.52 2.55
N LYS A 49 5.34 -9.22 3.57
CA LYS A 49 6.19 -8.02 3.54
C LYS A 49 7.30 -8.27 2.52
N ARG A 50 7.49 -7.27 1.65
CA ARG A 50 8.63 -7.24 0.74
C ARG A 50 9.93 -7.44 1.52
N SER A 51 10.85 -8.27 1.00
CA SER A 51 12.15 -8.44 1.61
C SER A 51 12.97 -7.14 1.59
N LEU A 52 13.75 -6.90 2.63
CA LEU A 52 14.69 -5.77 2.69
C LEU A 52 15.68 -5.81 1.52
N SER A 53 16.06 -7.01 1.09
CA SER A 53 16.97 -7.21 -0.07
C SER A 53 16.35 -6.75 -1.39
N ALA A 54 15.04 -7.00 -1.64
CA ALA A 54 14.37 -6.52 -2.84
C ALA A 54 14.30 -4.99 -2.88
N ASN A 55 14.04 -4.36 -1.74
CA ASN A 55 14.05 -2.91 -1.65
C ASN A 55 15.46 -2.33 -1.88
N ALA A 56 16.47 -2.89 -1.23
CA ALA A 56 17.87 -2.47 -1.42
C ALA A 56 18.31 -2.64 -2.89
N TYR A 57 17.95 -3.77 -3.51
CA TYR A 57 18.25 -4.02 -4.91
C TYR A 57 17.60 -2.99 -5.85
N PHE A 58 16.35 -2.63 -5.62
CA PHE A 58 15.67 -1.59 -6.40
C PHE A 58 16.39 -0.23 -6.30
N HIS A 59 16.84 0.18 -5.10
CA HIS A 59 17.63 1.40 -4.94
C HIS A 59 18.98 1.32 -5.65
N VAL A 60 19.67 0.18 -5.59
CA VAL A 60 20.92 -0.03 -6.33
C VAL A 60 20.69 0.10 -7.85
N LEU A 61 19.58 -0.43 -8.37
CA LEU A 61 19.23 -0.26 -9.79
C LEU A 61 18.92 1.19 -10.14
N CYS A 62 18.16 1.90 -9.33
CA CYS A 62 17.89 3.33 -9.53
C CYS A 62 19.19 4.14 -9.58
N ASN A 63 20.13 3.87 -8.67
CA ASN A 63 21.44 4.53 -8.64
C ASN A 63 22.27 4.23 -9.90
N LYS A 64 22.30 2.98 -10.36
CA LYS A 64 23.03 2.62 -11.60
C LYS A 64 22.43 3.31 -12.82
N ILE A 65 21.11 3.32 -12.95
CA ILE A 65 20.43 4.01 -14.05
C ILE A 65 20.70 5.52 -13.99
N SER A 66 20.63 6.11 -12.79
CA SER A 66 20.96 7.52 -12.55
C SER A 66 22.37 7.86 -13.02
N ALA A 67 23.36 7.03 -12.67
CA ALA A 67 24.75 7.22 -13.08
C ALA A 67 24.95 7.14 -14.62
N GLU A 68 24.23 6.26 -15.28
CA GLU A 68 24.31 6.07 -16.74
C GLU A 68 23.55 7.14 -17.53
N THR A 69 22.40 7.60 -17.00
CA THR A 69 21.53 8.53 -17.72
C THR A 69 21.76 9.99 -17.38
N GLY A 70 22.43 10.28 -16.24
CA GLY A 70 22.56 11.63 -15.70
C GLY A 70 21.29 12.17 -15.04
N GLU A 71 20.21 11.39 -14.97
CA GLU A 71 18.99 11.75 -14.22
C GLU A 71 19.25 11.64 -12.71
N SER A 72 18.53 12.40 -11.89
CA SER A 72 18.56 12.17 -10.44
C SER A 72 17.94 10.82 -10.06
N GLU A 73 18.38 10.20 -8.95
CA GLU A 73 17.80 8.95 -8.45
C GLU A 73 16.28 9.04 -8.26
N ASP A 74 15.80 10.17 -7.74
CA ASP A 74 14.36 10.42 -7.55
C ASP A 74 13.60 10.51 -8.88
N ALA A 75 14.19 11.11 -9.92
CA ALA A 75 13.60 11.15 -11.26
C ALA A 75 13.50 9.75 -11.87
N VAL A 76 14.56 8.94 -11.75
CA VAL A 76 14.57 7.54 -12.19
C VAL A 76 13.50 6.75 -11.46
N LYS A 77 13.45 6.86 -10.13
CA LYS A 77 12.45 6.17 -9.30
C LYS A 77 11.03 6.58 -9.66
N ARG A 78 10.78 7.88 -9.86
CA ARG A 78 9.48 8.40 -10.30
C ARG A 78 9.09 7.80 -11.65
N ARG A 79 9.98 7.80 -12.61
CA ARG A 79 9.77 7.23 -13.95
C ARG A 79 9.42 5.74 -13.88
N LEU A 80 10.14 4.95 -13.09
CA LEU A 80 9.88 3.52 -12.92
C LEU A 80 8.52 3.27 -12.25
N VAL A 81 8.21 3.97 -11.16
CA VAL A 81 6.93 3.81 -10.45
C VAL A 81 5.75 4.19 -11.34
N VAL A 82 5.86 5.27 -12.11
CA VAL A 82 4.77 5.71 -13.03
C VAL A 82 4.64 4.77 -14.23
N SER A 83 5.73 4.14 -14.70
CA SER A 83 5.70 3.25 -15.86
C SER A 83 5.23 1.82 -15.53
N TYR A 84 5.65 1.30 -14.39
CA TYR A 84 5.49 -0.13 -14.05
C TYR A 84 4.76 -0.37 -12.73
N GLY A 85 4.65 0.66 -11.87
CA GLY A 85 4.04 0.54 -10.55
C GLY A 85 2.52 0.38 -10.57
N ALA A 86 1.98 0.07 -9.41
CA ALA A 86 0.55 -0.10 -9.21
C ALA A 86 -0.17 1.22 -8.93
N LEU A 87 -1.37 1.39 -9.49
CA LEU A 87 -2.24 2.51 -9.17
C LEU A 87 -2.70 2.44 -7.70
N ALA A 88 -2.76 3.59 -7.05
CA ALA A 88 -3.44 3.71 -5.78
C ALA A 88 -4.94 3.46 -5.97
N ARG A 89 -5.56 2.75 -5.02
CA ARG A 89 -6.99 2.44 -5.04
C ARG A 89 -7.64 2.88 -3.75
N ASP A 90 -8.88 3.32 -3.85
CA ASP A 90 -9.73 3.65 -2.70
C ASP A 90 -10.25 2.39 -1.99
N LYS A 91 -11.13 2.57 -1.00
CA LYS A 91 -11.74 1.49 -0.23
C LYS A 91 -12.59 0.56 -1.09
N ASP A 92 -13.16 1.08 -2.17
CA ASP A 92 -14.02 0.35 -3.11
C ASP A 92 -13.21 -0.30 -4.26
N GLY A 93 -11.88 -0.17 -4.24
CA GLY A 93 -10.98 -0.72 -5.25
C GLY A 93 -10.87 0.12 -6.53
N LYS A 94 -11.47 1.31 -6.59
CA LYS A 94 -11.38 2.22 -7.73
C LYS A 94 -10.04 2.96 -7.75
N PRO A 95 -9.46 3.24 -8.93
CA PRO A 95 -8.26 4.05 -9.01
C PRO A 95 -8.46 5.43 -8.39
N VAL A 96 -7.49 5.86 -7.59
CA VAL A 96 -7.46 7.22 -7.05
C VAL A 96 -6.98 8.17 -8.15
N GLY A 97 -7.74 9.24 -8.36
CA GLY A 97 -7.39 10.31 -9.28
C GLY A 97 -7.33 11.67 -8.59
N LEU A 98 -6.57 12.57 -9.17
CA LEU A 98 -6.54 13.99 -8.82
C LEU A 98 -7.08 14.81 -9.97
N LYS A 99 -7.84 15.83 -9.65
CA LYS A 99 -8.30 16.85 -10.60
C LYS A 99 -7.87 18.21 -10.08
N LEU A 100 -6.95 18.84 -10.78
CA LEU A 100 -6.30 20.08 -10.35
C LEU A 100 -6.35 21.13 -11.46
N PRO A 101 -6.39 22.43 -11.12
CA PRO A 101 -6.13 23.50 -12.08
C PRO A 101 -4.74 23.31 -12.72
N PRO A 102 -4.52 23.71 -14.00
CA PRO A 102 -3.23 23.54 -14.67
C PRO A 102 -2.05 24.26 -13.99
N THR A 103 -2.36 25.26 -13.15
CA THR A 103 -1.37 26.04 -12.40
C THR A 103 -0.85 25.36 -11.15
N VAL A 104 -1.45 24.24 -10.75
CA VAL A 104 -1.10 23.52 -9.51
C VAL A 104 -0.26 22.30 -9.87
N ASP A 105 0.92 22.18 -9.25
CA ASP A 105 1.78 21.02 -9.43
C ASP A 105 1.21 19.82 -8.61
N PRO A 106 0.85 18.70 -9.27
CA PRO A 106 0.33 17.53 -8.59
C PRO A 106 1.37 16.88 -7.65
N SER A 107 2.66 17.12 -7.83
CA SER A 107 3.72 16.58 -7.00
C SER A 107 3.73 17.15 -5.57
N ASP A 108 3.09 18.31 -5.35
CA ASP A 108 2.89 18.88 -4.00
C ASP A 108 1.98 17.99 -3.12
N PHE A 109 1.15 17.15 -3.74
CA PHE A 109 0.22 16.27 -3.03
C PHE A 109 0.65 14.81 -3.05
N TYR A 110 1.16 14.35 -4.20
CA TYR A 110 1.55 12.94 -4.40
C TYR A 110 2.82 12.84 -5.24
N PRO A 111 3.81 12.08 -4.80
CA PRO A 111 5.10 12.00 -5.48
C PRO A 111 5.05 11.27 -6.84
N TYR A 112 4.05 10.39 -7.03
CA TYR A 112 3.93 9.56 -8.22
C TYR A 112 2.57 9.71 -8.86
N VAL A 113 2.50 10.58 -9.86
CA VAL A 113 1.27 10.89 -10.61
C VAL A 113 1.56 10.90 -12.11
N ARG A 114 0.53 10.59 -12.90
CA ARG A 114 0.58 10.66 -14.36
C ARG A 114 -0.66 11.34 -14.87
N LEU A 115 -0.47 12.40 -15.68
CA LEU A 115 -1.54 13.03 -16.42
C LEU A 115 -2.17 12.02 -17.38
N TYR A 116 -3.49 11.89 -17.37
CA TYR A 116 -4.21 11.06 -18.32
C TYR A 116 -5.23 11.80 -19.15
N GLU A 117 -5.68 12.98 -18.69
CA GLU A 117 -6.68 13.77 -19.39
C GLU A 117 -6.61 15.24 -18.95
N THR A 118 -6.98 16.13 -19.88
CA THR A 118 -7.31 17.52 -19.58
C THR A 118 -8.79 17.75 -19.92
N ARG A 119 -9.52 18.43 -19.04
CA ARG A 119 -10.95 18.70 -19.20
C ARG A 119 -11.24 20.15 -18.97
N GLN A 120 -12.22 20.67 -19.73
CA GLN A 120 -12.80 21.97 -19.45
C GLN A 120 -14.18 21.78 -18.81
N GLU A 121 -14.37 22.38 -17.64
CA GLU A 121 -15.65 22.35 -16.93
C GLU A 121 -16.00 23.76 -16.44
N ASN A 122 -17.21 24.21 -16.75
CA ASN A 122 -17.69 25.55 -16.38
C ASN A 122 -16.73 26.69 -16.80
N GLY A 123 -16.11 26.57 -17.99
CA GLY A 123 -15.17 27.55 -18.50
C GLY A 123 -13.79 27.56 -17.84
N LYS A 124 -13.47 26.56 -17.01
CA LYS A 124 -12.17 26.39 -16.36
C LYS A 124 -11.50 25.10 -16.84
N ASP A 125 -10.22 25.17 -17.07
CA ASP A 125 -9.41 24.02 -17.46
C ASP A 125 -8.92 23.26 -16.23
N TYR A 126 -8.93 21.93 -16.32
CA TYR A 126 -8.45 21.02 -15.30
C TYR A 126 -7.56 19.94 -15.89
N SER A 127 -6.53 19.60 -15.16
CA SER A 127 -5.67 18.45 -15.44
C SER A 127 -6.04 17.29 -14.52
N CYS A 128 -6.27 16.11 -15.10
CA CYS A 128 -6.66 14.91 -14.39
C CYS A 128 -5.50 13.92 -14.36
N TYR A 129 -5.15 13.45 -13.16
CA TYR A 129 -3.99 12.59 -12.94
C TYR A 129 -4.40 11.28 -12.27
N PHE A 130 -3.76 10.18 -12.66
CA PHE A 130 -3.72 8.95 -11.87
C PHE A 130 -2.67 9.06 -10.80
N VAL A 131 -3.00 8.55 -9.61
CA VAL A 131 -2.08 8.43 -8.47
C VAL A 131 -1.56 7.01 -8.38
N TYR A 132 -0.24 6.85 -8.22
CA TYR A 132 0.42 5.57 -8.06
C TYR A 132 0.79 5.32 -6.60
N LYS A 133 0.83 4.06 -6.19
CA LYS A 133 1.29 3.67 -4.86
C LYS A 133 2.77 3.99 -4.71
N GLU A 134 3.13 4.51 -3.56
CA GLU A 134 4.53 4.60 -3.17
C GLU A 134 5.14 3.20 -3.05
N SER A 135 6.43 3.06 -3.40
CA SER A 135 7.09 1.75 -3.43
C SER A 135 6.97 0.97 -2.11
N HIS A 136 6.97 1.66 -0.96
CA HIS A 136 6.82 1.03 0.36
C HIS A 136 5.39 0.56 0.67
N LYS A 137 4.38 1.04 -0.07
CA LYS A 137 2.97 0.65 0.05
C LYS A 137 2.58 -0.46 -0.93
N MET A 138 3.47 -0.85 -1.83
CA MET A 138 3.25 -1.94 -2.78
C MET A 138 3.45 -3.30 -2.10
N ASP A 139 2.64 -4.29 -2.47
CA ASP A 139 2.91 -5.68 -2.09
C ASP A 139 4.04 -6.29 -2.94
N SER A 140 4.45 -7.53 -2.61
CA SER A 140 5.57 -8.19 -3.28
C SER A 140 5.34 -8.39 -4.79
N LYS A 141 4.09 -8.66 -5.23
CA LYS A 141 3.76 -8.85 -6.64
C LYS A 141 3.74 -7.54 -7.42
N GLU A 142 3.21 -6.49 -6.81
CA GLU A 142 3.19 -5.15 -7.38
C GLU A 142 4.61 -4.60 -7.54
N PHE A 143 5.44 -4.81 -6.52
CA PHE A 143 6.83 -4.35 -6.50
C PHE A 143 7.73 -5.10 -7.48
N ALA A 144 7.51 -6.38 -7.70
CA ALA A 144 8.31 -7.18 -8.65
C ALA A 144 8.16 -6.72 -10.11
N ARG A 145 7.28 -5.77 -10.39
CA ARG A 145 7.10 -5.15 -11.71
C ARG A 145 7.95 -3.89 -11.91
N LEU A 146 8.47 -3.32 -10.82
CA LEU A 146 9.40 -2.18 -10.87
C LEU A 146 10.80 -2.59 -11.32
#